data_7b82f9ab155aa405b3c4f58cc1e1c80c
#
_entry.id   7b82f9ab155aa405b3c4f58cc1e1c80c
#
_cell.length_a   1.000
_cell.length_b   1.000
_cell.length_c   1.000
_cell.angle_alpha   90.00
_cell.angle_beta   90.00
_cell.angle_gamma   90.00
#
_symmetry.space_group_name_H-M   'P 1'
#
loop_
_entity.id
_entity.type
_entity.pdbx_description
1 polymer ?
#
loop_
_entity_poly.entity_id
_entity_poly.type
_entity_poly.pdbx_seq_one_letter_code
_entity_poly.pdbx_strand_id
1 'polypeptide(L)'
;GYDYTKASNLVYNGGIQIYTTMDSQAQSVIEKEYKIDSNFPEPIGYRTDSKGNILNSTGGGVMLYAYSNYINKEGYFKLRSSEYKWNEDGSLTIYAGKRLAIYDTTVQGQTDYSVEFKSMYTIEKGKFYSIPGGYLNIPQQYKKRDADNNLVVSADFFKDYPDFFTQDGKKLATKDFSLKQKVIQPQSAMTIVDNKTGAIKAMIGGRKITGRMLYNRATAPRQPGSSIKPIAVYAPALQKSFECEQAGETFPL
;
A
#
# COMPACT_ATOMS: atom_id res chain seq x y z
N GLY A 1 -29.25 17.99 2.87
CA GLY A 1 -28.43 16.89 3.33
C GLY A 1 -27.94 17.09 4.76
N TYR A 2 -27.48 16.04 5.40
CA TYR A 2 -26.85 16.13 6.73
C TYR A 2 -25.42 16.64 6.56
N ASP A 3 -24.95 17.50 7.48
CA ASP A 3 -23.52 17.75 7.65
C ASP A 3 -22.80 16.50 8.20
N TYR A 4 -21.47 16.50 8.17
CA TYR A 4 -20.66 15.34 8.60
C TYR A 4 -20.95 14.93 10.05
N THR A 5 -21.12 15.90 10.97
CA THR A 5 -21.35 15.64 12.39
C THR A 5 -22.70 14.98 12.62
N LYS A 6 -23.75 15.49 11.98
CA LYS A 6 -25.10 14.89 12.05
C LYS A 6 -25.15 13.53 11.40
N ALA A 7 -24.51 13.35 10.23
CA ALA A 7 -24.43 12.05 9.57
C ALA A 7 -23.70 11.02 10.41
N SER A 8 -22.56 11.37 11.00
CA SER A 8 -21.81 10.53 11.92
C SER A 8 -22.62 10.13 13.15
N ASN A 9 -23.29 11.09 13.76
CA ASN A 9 -24.12 10.85 14.94
C ASN A 9 -25.31 9.91 14.61
N LEU A 10 -25.95 10.08 13.46
CA LEU A 10 -27.00 9.20 13.00
C LEU A 10 -26.49 7.77 12.78
N VAL A 11 -25.34 7.59 12.15
CA VAL A 11 -24.75 6.28 11.89
C VAL A 11 -24.35 5.55 13.17
N TYR A 12 -23.70 6.26 14.12
CA TYR A 12 -23.17 5.59 15.32
C TYR A 12 -24.14 5.53 16.50
N ASN A 13 -25.10 6.48 16.59
CA ASN A 13 -25.96 6.62 17.75
C ASN A 13 -27.47 6.62 17.41
N GLY A 14 -27.82 6.65 16.12
CA GLY A 14 -29.19 6.78 15.66
C GLY A 14 -30.02 5.49 15.61
N GLY A 15 -29.46 4.36 16.01
CA GLY A 15 -30.15 3.05 15.99
C GLY A 15 -30.51 2.57 14.58
N ILE A 16 -29.72 2.90 13.57
CA ILE A 16 -29.97 2.51 12.17
C ILE A 16 -29.92 0.98 12.04
N GLN A 17 -30.91 0.41 11.39
CA GLN A 17 -30.91 -0.98 10.95
C GLN A 17 -30.45 -1.06 9.51
N ILE A 18 -29.41 -1.85 9.25
CA ILE A 18 -28.84 -2.05 7.91
C ILE A 18 -29.20 -3.47 7.44
N TYR A 19 -30.00 -3.54 6.38
CA TYR A 19 -30.35 -4.80 5.72
C TYR A 19 -29.38 -5.02 4.55
N THR A 20 -28.78 -6.22 4.50
CA THR A 20 -27.83 -6.59 3.46
C THR A 20 -28.26 -7.89 2.77
N THR A 21 -27.67 -8.19 1.63
CA THR A 21 -27.85 -9.46 0.90
C THR A 21 -26.90 -10.56 1.38
N MET A 22 -26.09 -10.27 2.41
CA MET A 22 -25.08 -11.18 2.94
C MET A 22 -25.70 -12.49 3.43
N ASP A 23 -25.11 -13.61 3.01
CA ASP A 23 -25.34 -14.93 3.56
C ASP A 23 -24.27 -15.22 4.62
N SER A 24 -24.70 -15.36 5.88
CA SER A 24 -23.78 -15.54 7.01
C SER A 24 -23.01 -16.85 6.95
N GLN A 25 -23.57 -17.90 6.35
CA GLN A 25 -22.87 -19.18 6.17
C GLN A 25 -21.78 -19.05 5.11
N ALA A 26 -22.10 -18.48 3.94
CA ALA A 26 -21.12 -18.21 2.89
C ALA A 26 -20.00 -17.30 3.40
N GLN A 27 -20.32 -16.24 4.14
CA GLN A 27 -19.33 -15.34 4.74
C GLN A 27 -18.41 -16.09 5.72
N SER A 28 -18.99 -16.92 6.61
CA SER A 28 -18.22 -17.72 7.56
C SER A 28 -17.27 -18.72 6.88
N VAL A 29 -17.71 -19.33 5.78
CA VAL A 29 -16.87 -20.27 5.01
C VAL A 29 -15.66 -19.55 4.42
N ILE A 30 -15.85 -18.44 3.69
CA ILE A 30 -14.70 -17.73 3.09
C ILE A 30 -13.75 -17.17 4.14
N GLU A 31 -14.24 -16.71 5.28
CA GLU A 31 -13.40 -16.26 6.39
C GLU A 31 -12.56 -17.38 7.01
N LYS A 32 -13.09 -18.60 7.09
CA LYS A 32 -12.33 -19.78 7.53
C LYS A 32 -11.25 -20.15 6.53
N GLU A 33 -11.62 -20.26 5.25
CA GLU A 33 -10.67 -20.60 4.17
C GLU A 33 -9.53 -19.61 4.05
N TYR A 34 -9.79 -18.31 4.24
CA TYR A 34 -8.76 -17.27 4.21
C TYR A 34 -7.81 -17.27 5.41
N LYS A 35 -8.10 -18.02 6.46
CA LYS A 35 -7.17 -18.25 7.59
C LYS A 35 -6.18 -19.39 7.33
N ILE A 36 -6.46 -20.27 6.38
CA ILE A 36 -5.65 -21.45 6.06
C ILE A 36 -4.54 -21.04 5.09
N ASP A 37 -3.30 -21.04 5.56
CA ASP A 37 -2.15 -20.58 4.76
C ASP A 37 -1.90 -21.44 3.51
N SER A 38 -2.17 -22.76 3.58
CA SER A 38 -2.00 -23.68 2.44
C SER A 38 -2.97 -23.43 1.27
N ASN A 39 -4.03 -22.68 1.47
CA ASN A 39 -4.93 -22.27 0.37
C ASN A 39 -4.33 -21.19 -0.53
N PHE A 40 -3.14 -20.68 -0.19
CA PHE A 40 -2.45 -19.63 -0.95
C PHE A 40 -1.12 -20.14 -1.46
N PRO A 41 -0.79 -19.89 -2.73
CA PRO A 41 0.49 -20.33 -3.27
C PRO A 41 1.64 -19.65 -2.54
N GLU A 42 2.75 -20.36 -2.40
CA GLU A 42 4.00 -19.76 -1.93
C GLU A 42 4.50 -18.74 -2.97
N PRO A 43 5.06 -17.61 -2.52
CA PRO A 43 5.67 -16.65 -3.45
C PRO A 43 6.85 -17.32 -4.17
N ILE A 44 6.77 -17.44 -5.49
CA ILE A 44 7.78 -18.11 -6.31
C ILE A 44 8.87 -17.11 -6.72
N GLY A 45 10.10 -17.60 -6.73
CA GLY A 45 11.35 -17.02 -7.24
C GLY A 45 11.30 -15.61 -7.83
N TYR A 46 11.64 -14.62 -7.03
CA TYR A 46 11.78 -13.25 -7.52
C TYR A 46 13.18 -13.04 -8.10
N ARG A 47 13.26 -12.28 -9.20
CA ARG A 47 14.54 -11.75 -9.67
C ARG A 47 15.01 -10.69 -8.68
N THR A 48 16.23 -10.84 -8.19
CA THR A 48 16.83 -9.89 -7.25
C THR A 48 18.10 -9.27 -7.81
N ASP A 49 18.42 -8.06 -7.38
CA ASP A 49 19.73 -7.46 -7.60
C ASP A 49 20.77 -8.00 -6.59
N SER A 50 22.02 -7.58 -6.72
CA SER A 50 23.13 -7.97 -5.82
C SER A 50 22.92 -7.54 -4.36
N LYS A 51 21.95 -6.68 -4.07
CA LYS A 51 21.57 -6.21 -2.72
C LYS A 51 20.34 -6.90 -2.19
N GLY A 52 19.83 -7.92 -2.91
CA GLY A 52 18.62 -8.65 -2.55
C GLY A 52 17.31 -7.90 -2.78
N ASN A 53 17.32 -6.77 -3.50
CA ASN A 53 16.07 -6.07 -3.83
C ASN A 53 15.33 -6.82 -4.94
N ILE A 54 14.01 -6.94 -4.82
CA ILE A 54 13.17 -7.54 -5.86
C ILE A 54 13.00 -6.57 -7.01
N LEU A 55 13.27 -7.06 -8.22
CA LEU A 55 13.17 -6.31 -9.46
C LEU A 55 11.79 -6.52 -10.11
N ASN A 56 11.38 -5.54 -10.94
CA ASN A 56 10.20 -5.69 -11.78
C ASN A 56 10.41 -6.77 -12.86
N SER A 57 9.36 -7.12 -13.58
CA SER A 57 9.39 -8.18 -14.62
C SER A 57 10.39 -7.91 -15.74
N THR A 58 10.67 -6.64 -16.04
CA THR A 58 11.67 -6.25 -17.05
C THR A 58 13.10 -6.25 -16.50
N GLY A 59 13.28 -6.35 -15.19
CA GLY A 59 14.60 -6.25 -14.52
C GLY A 59 15.17 -4.84 -14.42
N GLY A 60 14.48 -3.82 -14.94
CA GLY A 60 14.99 -2.44 -15.04
C GLY A 60 14.75 -1.56 -13.81
N GLY A 61 13.97 -2.04 -12.82
CA GLY A 61 13.67 -1.24 -11.62
C GLY A 61 13.41 -2.08 -10.38
N VAL A 62 13.73 -1.52 -9.22
CA VAL A 62 13.43 -2.13 -7.92
C VAL A 62 11.94 -1.97 -7.62
N MET A 63 11.25 -3.08 -7.43
CA MET A 63 9.85 -3.14 -7.02
C MET A 63 9.72 -3.14 -5.50
N LEU A 64 10.52 -3.97 -4.82
CA LEU A 64 10.56 -4.02 -3.36
C LEU A 64 12.02 -4.05 -2.88
N TYR A 65 12.35 -3.19 -1.96
CA TYR A 65 13.67 -3.21 -1.31
C TYR A 65 13.72 -4.32 -0.26
N ALA A 66 14.88 -4.96 -0.11
CA ALA A 66 15.08 -5.83 1.05
C ALA A 66 15.06 -5.01 2.34
N TYR A 67 14.37 -5.49 3.36
CA TYR A 67 14.28 -4.85 4.69
C TYR A 67 15.66 -4.48 5.24
N SER A 68 16.64 -5.37 5.09
CA SER A 68 18.03 -5.16 5.51
C SER A 68 18.75 -4.00 4.82
N ASN A 69 18.22 -3.50 3.70
CA ASN A 69 18.75 -2.31 3.03
C ASN A 69 18.34 -1.00 3.71
N TYR A 70 17.34 -1.05 4.57
CA TYR A 70 16.88 0.10 5.36
C TYR A 70 17.26 -0.05 6.84
N ILE A 71 17.02 -1.21 7.42
CA ILE A 71 17.08 -1.43 8.87
C ILE A 71 18.13 -2.51 9.16
N ASN A 72 19.02 -2.23 10.09
CA ASN A 72 20.04 -3.18 10.51
C ASN A 72 19.48 -4.22 11.51
N LYS A 73 20.31 -5.16 11.94
CA LYS A 73 19.91 -6.23 12.85
C LYS A 73 19.53 -5.72 14.25
N GLU A 74 20.06 -4.58 14.64
CA GLU A 74 19.80 -3.89 15.91
C GLU A 74 18.53 -3.01 15.85
N GLY A 75 17.83 -2.98 14.69
CA GLY A 75 16.58 -2.25 14.50
C GLY A 75 16.75 -0.77 14.19
N TYR A 76 17.93 -0.31 13.76
CA TYR A 76 18.15 1.06 13.34
C TYR A 76 17.88 1.23 11.84
N PHE A 77 17.09 2.24 11.49
CA PHE A 77 17.02 2.75 10.14
C PHE A 77 18.32 3.48 9.79
N LYS A 78 18.82 3.26 8.56
CA LYS A 78 20.11 3.82 8.10
C LYS A 78 19.97 4.70 6.88
N LEU A 79 20.38 5.97 6.99
CA LEU A 79 20.65 6.86 5.87
C LEU A 79 22.05 6.58 5.33
N ARG A 80 22.15 6.42 4.01
CA ARG A 80 23.46 6.28 3.33
C ARG A 80 24.11 7.64 3.18
N SER A 81 25.43 7.69 3.13
CA SER A 81 26.18 8.95 2.94
C SER A 81 25.77 9.77 1.69
N SER A 82 25.24 9.09 0.67
CA SER A 82 24.70 9.74 -0.53
C SER A 82 23.25 10.22 -0.41
N GLU A 83 22.60 9.99 0.71
CA GLU A 83 21.20 10.34 0.94
C GLU A 83 21.04 11.56 1.84
N TYR A 84 22.15 12.12 2.35
CA TYR A 84 22.11 13.31 3.20
C TYR A 84 23.38 14.16 3.07
N LYS A 85 23.30 15.39 3.52
CA LYS A 85 24.42 16.32 3.66
C LYS A 85 24.23 17.17 4.93
N TRP A 86 25.26 17.25 5.76
CA TRP A 86 25.35 18.27 6.79
C TRP A 86 25.69 19.63 6.19
N ASN A 87 24.94 20.64 6.51
CA ASN A 87 25.18 22.02 6.09
C ASN A 87 26.05 22.75 7.12
N GLU A 88 26.67 23.87 6.70
CA GLU A 88 27.55 24.67 7.56
C GLU A 88 26.83 25.28 8.76
N ASP A 89 25.52 25.53 8.65
CA ASP A 89 24.66 26.03 9.71
C ASP A 89 24.22 24.97 10.71
N GLY A 90 24.71 23.73 10.57
CA GLY A 90 24.34 22.60 11.42
C GLY A 90 23.00 21.94 11.08
N SER A 91 22.33 22.38 10.01
CA SER A 91 21.14 21.70 9.50
C SER A 91 21.51 20.47 8.65
N LEU A 92 20.55 19.56 8.47
CA LEU A 92 20.71 18.33 7.69
C LEU A 92 19.80 18.36 6.45
N THR A 93 20.38 18.31 5.26
CA THR A 93 19.62 18.08 4.02
C THR A 93 19.50 16.59 3.76
N ILE A 94 18.27 16.09 3.54
CA ILE A 94 17.96 14.71 3.14
C ILE A 94 17.44 14.73 1.70
N TYR A 95 18.06 13.93 0.84
CA TYR A 95 17.78 13.88 -0.58
C TYR A 95 16.68 12.87 -0.92
N ALA A 96 15.70 13.28 -1.71
CA ALA A 96 14.82 12.33 -2.40
C ALA A 96 15.64 11.49 -3.40
N GLY A 97 15.30 10.23 -3.57
CA GLY A 97 16.05 9.34 -4.45
C GLY A 97 15.44 7.95 -4.61
N LYS A 98 16.30 6.98 -4.91
CA LYS A 98 15.87 5.61 -5.22
C LYS A 98 15.10 4.96 -4.07
N ARG A 99 15.57 5.14 -2.81
CA ARG A 99 14.98 4.52 -1.62
C ARG A 99 14.04 5.44 -0.85
N LEU A 100 14.24 6.74 -0.93
CA LEU A 100 13.55 7.77 -0.15
C LEU A 100 12.68 8.61 -1.07
N ALA A 101 11.54 9.03 -0.57
CA ALA A 101 10.69 10.02 -1.19
C ALA A 101 10.33 11.10 -0.17
N ILE A 102 10.12 12.32 -0.63
CA ILE A 102 9.69 13.43 0.20
C ILE A 102 8.31 13.83 -0.30
N TYR A 103 7.32 13.74 0.59
CA TYR A 103 5.93 14.07 0.29
C TYR A 103 5.47 15.27 1.09
N ASP A 104 4.63 16.09 0.47
CA ASP A 104 3.86 17.10 1.15
C ASP A 104 2.61 16.46 1.74
N THR A 105 2.32 16.79 2.97
CA THR A 105 1.11 16.37 3.65
C THR A 105 0.49 17.58 4.33
N THR A 106 -0.77 17.48 4.71
CA THR A 106 -1.45 18.51 5.49
C THR A 106 -1.81 17.94 6.85
N VAL A 107 -1.25 18.54 7.89
CA VAL A 107 -1.53 18.17 9.29
C VAL A 107 -2.16 19.37 9.98
N GLN A 108 -3.39 19.21 10.47
CA GLN A 108 -4.17 20.28 11.12
C GLN A 108 -4.23 21.60 10.31
N GLY A 109 -4.36 21.49 8.98
CA GLY A 109 -4.43 22.64 8.09
C GLY A 109 -3.09 23.29 7.73
N GLN A 110 -1.97 22.78 8.24
CA GLN A 110 -0.61 23.24 7.91
C GLN A 110 0.12 22.24 7.03
N THR A 111 0.93 22.75 6.11
CA THR A 111 1.80 21.90 5.29
C THR A 111 2.87 21.27 6.16
N ASP A 112 3.00 19.96 6.05
CA ASP A 112 4.09 19.17 6.61
C ASP A 112 4.85 18.45 5.52
N TYR A 113 6.08 18.04 5.79
CA TYR A 113 6.92 17.29 4.87
C TYR A 113 7.31 15.95 5.51
N SER A 114 7.13 14.87 4.77
CA SER A 114 7.47 13.53 5.23
C SER A 114 8.61 12.93 4.42
N VAL A 115 9.64 12.41 5.09
CA VAL A 115 10.63 11.53 4.46
C VAL A 115 10.11 10.12 4.56
N GLU A 116 9.66 9.58 3.44
CA GLU A 116 9.11 8.24 3.36
C GLU A 116 10.08 7.24 2.72
N PHE A 117 10.12 6.05 3.29
CA PHE A 117 10.83 4.90 2.72
C PHE A 117 9.94 4.24 1.69
N LYS A 118 10.51 3.86 0.56
CA LYS A 118 9.78 3.06 -0.44
C LYS A 118 9.52 1.65 0.08
N SER A 119 8.55 0.98 -0.53
CA SER A 119 8.10 -0.35 -0.14
C SER A 119 9.25 -1.35 -0.04
N MET A 120 9.18 -2.19 0.97
CA MET A 120 10.18 -3.20 1.26
C MET A 120 9.53 -4.56 1.55
N TYR A 121 10.34 -5.59 1.59
CA TYR A 121 9.91 -6.94 1.96
C TYR A 121 10.81 -7.55 3.03
N THR A 122 10.24 -8.49 3.75
CA THR A 122 10.97 -9.38 4.67
C THR A 122 10.43 -10.79 4.58
N ILE A 123 11.26 -11.77 4.91
CA ILE A 123 10.86 -13.17 5.04
C ILE A 123 11.00 -13.55 6.50
N GLU A 124 9.90 -13.95 7.13
CA GLU A 124 9.87 -14.34 8.54
C GLU A 124 9.25 -15.73 8.67
N LYS A 125 9.96 -16.67 9.24
CA LYS A 125 9.51 -18.07 9.41
C LYS A 125 9.01 -18.69 8.09
N GLY A 126 9.74 -18.43 6.99
CA GLY A 126 9.39 -18.89 5.64
C GLY A 126 8.25 -18.13 4.95
N LYS A 127 7.60 -17.17 5.60
CA LYS A 127 6.51 -16.39 5.02
C LYS A 127 7.01 -15.06 4.50
N PHE A 128 6.54 -14.70 3.32
CA PHE A 128 6.87 -13.43 2.67
C PHE A 128 5.91 -12.32 3.13
N TYR A 129 6.48 -11.19 3.53
CA TYR A 129 5.73 -10.00 3.91
C TYR A 129 6.21 -8.79 3.10
N SER A 130 5.26 -7.98 2.64
CA SER A 130 5.55 -6.64 2.15
C SER A 130 5.25 -5.61 3.24
N ILE A 131 6.04 -4.53 3.25
CA ILE A 131 5.83 -3.36 4.09
C ILE A 131 5.71 -2.18 3.13
N PRO A 132 4.57 -1.48 3.05
CA PRO A 132 4.35 -0.38 2.10
C PRO A 132 5.24 0.86 2.33
N GLY A 133 6.27 0.73 3.13
CA GLY A 133 7.21 1.78 3.48
C GLY A 133 7.08 2.20 4.93
N GLY A 134 7.53 3.40 5.22
CA GLY A 134 7.54 4.03 6.54
C GLY A 134 8.04 5.45 6.42
N TYR A 135 8.29 6.10 7.55
CA TYR A 135 8.75 7.48 7.58
C TYR A 135 9.60 7.77 8.82
N LEU A 136 10.43 8.80 8.74
CA LEU A 136 11.18 9.33 9.88
C LEU A 136 10.26 10.17 10.77
N ASN A 137 10.35 10.00 12.09
CA ASN A 137 9.51 10.71 13.07
C ASN A 137 10.09 12.09 13.42
N ILE A 138 10.37 12.91 12.42
CA ILE A 138 10.86 14.28 12.63
C ILE A 138 9.66 15.20 12.77
N PRO A 139 9.53 16.00 13.88
CA PRO A 139 8.40 16.91 14.06
C PRO A 139 8.36 18.01 13.00
N GLN A 140 7.14 18.45 12.69
CA GLN A 140 6.84 19.39 11.58
C GLN A 140 7.64 20.69 11.66
N GLN A 141 7.74 21.30 12.85
CA GLN A 141 8.38 22.60 13.06
C GLN A 141 9.87 22.66 12.68
N TYR A 142 10.54 21.51 12.56
CA TYR A 142 11.96 21.44 12.19
C TYR A 142 12.19 21.13 10.72
N LYS A 143 11.14 21.01 9.93
CA LYS A 143 11.21 20.56 8.53
C LYS A 143 10.84 21.67 7.56
N LYS A 144 11.62 21.85 6.52
CA LYS A 144 11.32 22.71 5.35
C LYS A 144 11.82 22.05 4.06
N ARG A 145 11.28 22.45 2.91
CA ARG A 145 11.86 22.13 1.61
C ARG A 145 12.85 23.18 1.17
N ASP A 146 13.92 22.75 0.50
CA ASP A 146 14.79 23.63 -0.26
C ASP A 146 14.26 23.85 -1.70
N ALA A 147 14.98 24.66 -2.49
CA ALA A 147 14.63 24.96 -3.88
C ALA A 147 14.67 23.72 -4.80
N ASP A 148 15.45 22.70 -4.42
CA ASP A 148 15.60 21.45 -5.16
C ASP A 148 14.63 20.36 -4.70
N ASN A 149 13.64 20.72 -3.88
CA ASN A 149 12.66 19.80 -3.29
C ASN A 149 13.23 18.74 -2.33
N ASN A 150 14.42 18.94 -1.78
CA ASN A 150 14.95 18.11 -0.72
C ASN A 150 14.36 18.53 0.64
N LEU A 151 14.43 17.66 1.63
CA LEU A 151 14.07 18.00 2.99
C LEU A 151 15.26 18.58 3.74
N VAL A 152 15.08 19.74 4.34
CA VAL A 152 16.04 20.34 5.27
C VAL A 152 15.48 20.25 6.68
N VAL A 153 16.23 19.57 7.57
CA VAL A 153 15.97 19.48 9.00
C VAL A 153 16.82 20.56 9.69
N SER A 154 16.18 21.44 10.43
CA SER A 154 16.85 22.60 11.05
C SER A 154 17.90 22.18 12.10
N ALA A 155 18.92 23.02 12.30
CA ALA A 155 19.92 22.82 13.35
C ALA A 155 19.34 22.74 14.77
N ASP A 156 18.24 23.43 15.02
CA ASP A 156 17.58 23.40 16.33
C ASP A 156 17.00 22.01 16.66
N PHE A 157 16.59 21.24 15.64
CA PHE A 157 16.20 19.85 15.85
C PHE A 157 17.29 19.04 16.56
N PHE A 158 18.54 19.21 16.17
CA PHE A 158 19.66 18.44 16.73
C PHE A 158 20.11 18.94 18.11
N LYS A 159 19.70 20.16 18.50
CA LYS A 159 19.86 20.66 19.86
C LYS A 159 18.80 20.03 20.78
N ASP A 160 17.56 19.94 20.31
CA ASP A 160 16.43 19.41 21.08
C ASP A 160 16.42 17.87 21.10
N TYR A 161 16.93 17.22 20.03
CA TYR A 161 17.02 15.76 19.86
C TYR A 161 18.44 15.32 19.49
N PRO A 162 19.44 15.50 20.38
CA PRO A 162 20.84 15.23 20.05
C PRO A 162 21.13 13.77 19.71
N ASP A 163 20.33 12.84 20.24
CA ASP A 163 20.48 11.39 20.06
C ASP A 163 19.60 10.82 18.94
N PHE A 164 18.87 11.67 18.18
CA PHE A 164 18.00 11.20 17.12
C PHE A 164 18.76 10.39 16.06
N PHE A 165 19.93 10.82 15.67
CA PHE A 165 20.83 10.08 14.81
C PHE A 165 22.11 9.70 15.54
N THR A 166 22.51 8.45 15.38
CA THR A 166 23.83 7.94 15.75
C THR A 166 24.66 7.66 14.51
N GLN A 167 25.98 7.67 14.64
CA GLN A 167 26.88 7.34 13.55
C GLN A 167 27.09 5.82 13.48
N ASP A 168 26.81 5.22 12.33
CA ASP A 168 27.08 3.82 11.99
C ASP A 168 28.04 3.76 10.78
N GLY A 169 29.31 3.81 11.03
CA GLY A 169 30.34 3.97 9.98
C GLY A 169 30.16 5.29 9.22
N LYS A 170 29.89 5.22 7.89
CA LYS A 170 29.57 6.39 7.05
C LYS A 170 28.06 6.62 6.89
N LYS A 171 27.24 6.13 7.83
CA LYS A 171 25.78 6.22 7.78
C LYS A 171 25.27 6.89 9.04
N LEU A 172 24.19 7.65 8.90
CA LEU A 172 23.38 8.04 10.03
C LEU A 172 22.36 6.95 10.32
N ALA A 173 22.20 6.60 11.59
CA ALA A 173 21.28 5.57 12.03
C ALA A 173 20.33 6.12 13.10
N THR A 174 19.05 5.74 13.04
CA THR A 174 18.06 6.16 14.03
C THR A 174 17.08 5.03 14.36
N LYS A 175 16.54 5.04 15.58
CA LYS A 175 15.37 4.22 15.97
C LYS A 175 14.05 4.98 15.85
N ASP A 176 14.10 6.29 15.62
CA ASP A 176 12.93 7.16 15.56
C ASP A 176 12.33 7.19 14.14
N PHE A 177 11.73 6.07 13.78
CA PHE A 177 11.00 5.90 12.53
C PHE A 177 9.75 5.05 12.76
N SER A 178 8.79 5.17 11.85
CA SER A 178 7.59 4.34 11.83
C SER A 178 7.50 3.54 10.55
N LEU A 179 7.08 2.29 10.63
CA LEU A 179 6.77 1.45 9.47
C LEU A 179 5.26 1.35 9.28
N LYS A 180 4.83 1.39 8.03
CA LYS A 180 3.45 1.04 7.67
C LYS A 180 3.21 -0.45 7.94
N GLN A 181 1.96 -0.83 8.09
CA GLN A 181 1.59 -2.19 8.47
C GLN A 181 2.18 -3.24 7.53
N LYS A 182 2.83 -4.23 8.12
CA LYS A 182 3.34 -5.40 7.42
C LYS A 182 2.18 -6.28 6.94
N VAL A 183 2.21 -6.66 5.66
CA VAL A 183 1.15 -7.42 5.00
C VAL A 183 1.71 -8.71 4.42
N ILE A 184 1.14 -9.85 4.81
CA ILE A 184 1.52 -11.15 4.26
C ILE A 184 1.25 -11.22 2.76
N GLN A 185 2.08 -11.90 2.00
CA GLN A 185 1.91 -12.12 0.56
C GLN A 185 1.87 -13.63 0.24
N PRO A 186 1.19 -14.02 -0.86
CA PRO A 186 0.36 -13.17 -1.72
C PRO A 186 -0.92 -12.72 -1.02
N GLN A 187 -1.47 -11.60 -1.49
CA GLN A 187 -2.80 -11.15 -1.10
C GLN A 187 -3.83 -11.61 -2.13
N SER A 188 -5.04 -11.84 -1.66
CA SER A 188 -6.20 -12.22 -2.45
C SER A 188 -7.44 -11.53 -1.91
N ALA A 189 -8.47 -11.43 -2.74
CA ALA A 189 -9.82 -11.03 -2.35
C ALA A 189 -10.84 -11.90 -3.07
N MET A 190 -12.02 -12.05 -2.51
CA MET A 190 -13.09 -12.85 -3.11
C MET A 190 -14.43 -12.17 -2.89
N THR A 191 -15.29 -12.27 -3.90
CA THR A 191 -16.71 -11.89 -3.83
C THR A 191 -17.55 -13.07 -4.31
N ILE A 192 -18.55 -13.46 -3.55
CA ILE A 192 -19.54 -14.47 -3.95
C ILE A 192 -20.82 -13.73 -4.33
N VAL A 193 -21.27 -13.95 -5.57
CA VAL A 193 -22.44 -13.30 -6.14
C VAL A 193 -23.45 -14.38 -6.56
N ASP A 194 -24.72 -14.17 -6.23
CA ASP A 194 -25.83 -14.96 -6.75
C ASP A 194 -26.03 -14.57 -8.23
N ASN A 195 -25.83 -15.52 -9.14
CA ASN A 195 -25.89 -15.26 -10.58
C ASN A 195 -27.31 -15.00 -11.11
N LYS A 196 -28.35 -15.31 -10.36
CA LYS A 196 -29.74 -15.05 -10.73
C LYS A 196 -30.19 -13.64 -10.37
N THR A 197 -29.77 -13.15 -9.20
CA THR A 197 -30.22 -11.89 -8.64
C THR A 197 -29.18 -10.77 -8.71
N GLY A 198 -27.91 -11.12 -8.95
CA GLY A 198 -26.77 -10.19 -8.83
C GLY A 198 -26.40 -9.83 -7.40
N ALA A 199 -27.08 -10.40 -6.40
CA ALA A 199 -26.85 -10.09 -4.99
C ALA A 199 -25.51 -10.60 -4.49
N ILE A 200 -24.73 -9.74 -3.83
CA ILE A 200 -23.48 -10.13 -3.16
C ILE A 200 -23.83 -10.90 -1.87
N LYS A 201 -23.44 -12.16 -1.82
CA LYS A 201 -23.69 -13.07 -0.69
C LYS A 201 -22.56 -13.10 0.32
N ALA A 202 -21.32 -12.94 -0.14
CA ALA A 202 -20.16 -12.86 0.75
C ALA A 202 -19.03 -12.07 0.09
N MET A 203 -18.19 -11.46 0.91
CA MET A 203 -17.02 -10.71 0.43
C MET A 203 -15.87 -10.76 1.45
N ILE A 204 -14.65 -10.92 0.96
CA ILE A 204 -13.44 -10.75 1.77
C ILE A 204 -12.42 -9.92 1.00
N GLY A 205 -11.96 -8.84 1.61
CA GLY A 205 -11.10 -7.83 0.97
C GLY A 205 -9.61 -8.10 1.05
N GLY A 206 -9.18 -9.17 1.71
CA GLY A 206 -7.78 -9.52 1.84
C GLY A 206 -7.50 -10.65 2.81
N ARG A 207 -6.26 -11.15 2.77
CA ARG A 207 -5.76 -12.21 3.62
C ARG A 207 -5.12 -11.63 4.88
N LYS A 208 -5.52 -12.13 6.08
CA LYS A 208 -4.96 -11.72 7.39
C LYS A 208 -4.88 -10.21 7.59
N ILE A 209 -5.94 -9.51 7.17
CA ILE A 209 -6.05 -8.08 7.36
C ILE A 209 -6.69 -7.83 8.73
N THR A 210 -6.06 -6.97 9.54
CA THR A 210 -6.54 -6.60 10.87
C THR A 210 -6.51 -5.09 11.03
N GLY A 211 -7.48 -4.51 11.74
CA GLY A 211 -7.57 -3.08 12.00
C GLY A 211 -8.86 -2.43 11.50
N ARG A 212 -8.90 -1.11 11.54
CA ARG A 212 -9.99 -0.27 11.02
C ARG A 212 -9.60 0.35 9.68
N MET A 213 -10.59 0.72 8.84
CA MET A 213 -10.39 1.40 7.53
C MET A 213 -9.44 0.63 6.60
N LEU A 214 -9.65 -0.66 6.48
CA LEU A 214 -8.77 -1.56 5.74
C LEU A 214 -8.96 -1.41 4.23
N TYR A 215 -7.86 -1.54 3.48
CA TYR A 215 -7.90 -1.59 2.03
C TYR A 215 -8.63 -2.84 1.55
N ASN A 216 -9.84 -2.66 0.99
CA ASN A 216 -10.64 -3.73 0.45
C ASN A 216 -10.27 -4.01 -1.02
N ARG A 217 -9.57 -5.11 -1.25
CA ARG A 217 -9.13 -5.51 -2.61
C ARG A 217 -10.27 -6.04 -3.47
N ALA A 218 -11.40 -6.44 -2.86
CA ALA A 218 -12.57 -6.90 -3.61
C ALA A 218 -13.30 -5.75 -4.31
N THR A 219 -13.19 -4.53 -3.78
CA THR A 219 -13.80 -3.32 -4.35
C THR A 219 -12.80 -2.35 -4.96
N ALA A 220 -11.50 -2.61 -4.79
CA ALA A 220 -10.46 -1.74 -5.32
C ALA A 220 -10.33 -1.89 -6.85
N PRO A 221 -10.19 -0.77 -7.60
CA PRO A 221 -9.98 -0.80 -9.04
C PRO A 221 -8.73 -1.61 -9.41
N ARG A 222 -8.88 -2.49 -10.39
CA ARG A 222 -7.82 -3.34 -10.94
C ARG A 222 -7.94 -3.42 -12.46
N GLN A 223 -6.83 -3.66 -13.13
CA GLN A 223 -6.84 -4.04 -14.53
C GLN A 223 -7.46 -5.44 -14.66
N PRO A 224 -8.58 -5.58 -15.37
CA PRO A 224 -9.30 -6.86 -15.45
C PRO A 224 -8.60 -7.90 -16.31
N GLY A 225 -7.68 -7.49 -17.20
CA GLY A 225 -7.08 -8.38 -18.18
C GLY A 225 -8.15 -9.04 -19.04
N SER A 226 -7.97 -10.32 -19.36
CA SER A 226 -8.92 -11.07 -20.19
C SER A 226 -10.29 -11.32 -19.54
N SER A 227 -10.45 -11.11 -18.25
CA SER A 227 -11.76 -11.26 -17.58
C SER A 227 -12.80 -10.23 -18.00
N ILE A 228 -12.38 -9.14 -18.68
CA ILE A 228 -13.30 -8.15 -19.26
C ILE A 228 -13.98 -8.64 -20.56
N LYS A 229 -13.44 -9.70 -21.23
CA LYS A 229 -13.93 -10.15 -22.54
C LYS A 229 -15.43 -10.46 -22.59
N PRO A 230 -16.06 -11.10 -21.59
CA PRO A 230 -17.49 -11.32 -21.62
C PRO A 230 -18.30 -10.04 -21.83
N ILE A 231 -17.89 -8.95 -21.19
CA ILE A 231 -18.59 -7.65 -21.24
C ILE A 231 -18.14 -6.83 -22.45
N ALA A 232 -16.83 -6.72 -22.70
CA ALA A 232 -16.29 -5.78 -23.70
C ALA A 232 -16.16 -6.40 -25.12
N VAL A 233 -16.22 -7.71 -25.26
CA VAL A 233 -16.05 -8.39 -26.55
C VAL A 233 -17.28 -9.22 -26.89
N TYR A 234 -17.64 -10.21 -26.05
CA TYR A 234 -18.69 -11.15 -26.40
C TYR A 234 -20.08 -10.54 -26.35
N ALA A 235 -20.42 -9.73 -25.36
CA ALA A 235 -21.73 -9.11 -25.29
C ALA A 235 -21.98 -8.16 -26.48
N PRO A 236 -21.07 -7.24 -26.87
CA PRO A 236 -21.22 -6.44 -28.08
C PRO A 236 -21.26 -7.25 -29.36
N ALA A 237 -20.48 -8.36 -29.47
CA ALA A 237 -20.49 -9.22 -30.65
C ALA A 237 -21.83 -9.94 -30.79
N LEU A 238 -22.39 -10.48 -29.72
CA LEU A 238 -23.72 -11.09 -29.72
C LEU A 238 -24.82 -10.08 -30.04
N GLN A 239 -24.72 -8.87 -29.48
CA GLN A 239 -25.67 -7.79 -29.81
C GLN A 239 -25.60 -7.46 -31.32
N LYS A 240 -24.39 -7.32 -31.88
CA LYS A 240 -24.22 -7.04 -33.29
C LYS A 240 -24.71 -8.17 -34.18
N SER A 241 -24.46 -9.42 -33.79
CA SER A 241 -24.97 -10.62 -34.49
C SER A 241 -26.50 -10.60 -34.56
N PHE A 242 -27.16 -10.31 -33.44
CA PHE A 242 -28.62 -10.18 -33.38
C PHE A 242 -29.14 -9.05 -34.28
N GLU A 243 -28.52 -7.88 -34.27
CA GLU A 243 -28.89 -6.77 -35.15
C GLU A 243 -28.77 -7.09 -36.63
N CYS A 244 -27.68 -7.78 -37.04
CA CYS A 244 -27.50 -8.24 -38.41
C CYS A 244 -28.57 -9.26 -38.80
N GLU A 245 -28.88 -10.22 -37.92
CA GLU A 245 -29.93 -11.20 -38.16
C GLU A 245 -31.29 -10.53 -38.38
N GLN A 246 -31.66 -9.52 -37.60
CA GLN A 246 -32.89 -8.75 -37.80
C GLN A 246 -32.89 -7.95 -39.10
N ALA A 247 -31.72 -7.53 -39.58
CA ALA A 247 -31.56 -6.86 -40.89
C ALA A 247 -31.47 -7.79 -42.08
N GLY A 248 -31.48 -9.12 -41.88
CA GLY A 248 -31.25 -10.11 -42.92
C GLY A 248 -29.79 -10.20 -43.42
N GLU A 249 -28.87 -9.69 -42.64
CA GLU A 249 -27.42 -9.70 -42.89
C GLU A 249 -26.73 -10.83 -42.13
N THR A 250 -25.58 -11.28 -42.62
CA THR A 250 -24.75 -12.29 -41.92
C THR A 250 -23.66 -11.60 -41.15
N PHE A 251 -23.58 -11.85 -39.85
CA PHE A 251 -22.46 -11.44 -39.01
C PHE A 251 -21.57 -12.66 -38.74
N PRO A 252 -20.29 -12.65 -39.15
CA PRO A 252 -19.38 -13.76 -38.92
C PRO A 252 -18.93 -13.73 -37.44
N LEU A 253 -19.43 -14.67 -36.65
CA LEU A 253 -18.91 -14.98 -35.32
C LEU A 253 -17.97 -16.17 -35.40
#